data_bd86d6cde4acb4c5dfde0aaf27367cdf
#
_entry.id   bd86d6cde4acb4c5dfde0aaf27367cdf
#
_cell.length_a   1.000
_cell.length_b   1.000
_cell.length_c   1.000
_cell.angle_alpha   90.00
_cell.angle_beta   90.00
_cell.angle_gamma   90.00
#
_symmetry.space_group_name_H-M   'P 1'
#
loop_
_entity.id
_entity.type
_entity.pdbx_description
1 polymer ?
#
loop_
_entity_poly.entity_id
_entity_poly.type
_entity_poly.pdbx_seq_one_letter_code
_entity_poly.pdbx_strand_id
1 'polypeptide(L)'
;MRKMKQTDLAMVRDELCEAQKWKCPICGGYLKMITKVNRVVDHDHNTGIVRACLCRGCNGGIGKIEAYAQSYCKAGNNPREVIKVLRNLADYLEHHQIPRTGWIYHKHQTEAEKREARNRKARLAYARKKKEQ
;
A
#
# COMPACT_ATOMS: atom_id res chain seq x y z
N MET A 1 -9.30 25.63 15.86
CA MET A 1 -8.92 24.23 16.17
C MET A 1 -8.01 24.22 17.39
N ARG A 2 -8.21 23.24 18.30
CA ARG A 2 -7.41 23.07 19.50
C ARG A 2 -6.34 21.99 19.25
N LYS A 3 -5.09 22.23 19.66
CA LYS A 3 -4.03 21.22 19.63
C LYS A 3 -4.35 20.11 20.66
N MET A 4 -4.40 18.86 20.19
CA MET A 4 -4.63 17.67 21.01
C MET A 4 -3.44 17.41 21.94
N LYS A 5 -3.71 17.02 23.19
CA LYS A 5 -2.69 16.51 24.12
C LYS A 5 -2.56 15.00 23.95
N GLN A 6 -1.43 14.44 24.39
CA GLN A 6 -1.22 12.97 24.36
C GLN A 6 -2.32 12.22 25.14
N THR A 7 -2.80 12.80 26.24
CA THR A 7 -3.89 12.25 27.06
C THR A 7 -5.23 12.19 26.33
N ASP A 8 -5.45 13.05 25.32
CA ASP A 8 -6.68 13.10 24.55
C ASP A 8 -6.75 12.01 23.47
N LEU A 9 -5.61 11.39 23.15
CA LEU A 9 -5.48 10.50 21.99
C LEU A 9 -6.46 9.31 22.00
N ALA A 10 -6.67 8.70 23.16
CA ALA A 10 -7.58 7.55 23.28
C ALA A 10 -9.03 7.96 23.03
N MET A 11 -9.47 9.08 23.61
CA MET A 11 -10.80 9.64 23.44
C MET A 11 -11.04 10.04 21.97
N VAL A 12 -10.14 10.82 21.38
CA VAL A 12 -10.25 11.26 19.98
C VAL A 12 -10.29 10.07 19.02
N ARG A 13 -9.46 9.04 19.25
CA ARG A 13 -9.49 7.82 18.46
C ARG A 13 -10.85 7.12 18.50
N ASP A 14 -11.40 6.97 19.70
CA ASP A 14 -12.67 6.26 19.89
C ASP A 14 -13.84 7.08 19.31
N GLU A 15 -13.85 8.39 19.44
CA GLU A 15 -14.82 9.31 18.79
C GLU A 15 -14.74 9.20 17.24
N LEU A 16 -13.54 9.19 16.67
CA LEU A 16 -13.35 9.00 15.23
C LEU A 16 -13.86 7.64 14.77
N CYS A 17 -13.55 6.57 15.51
CA CYS A 17 -14.05 5.24 15.19
C CYS A 17 -15.58 5.17 15.20
N GLU A 18 -16.24 5.78 16.17
CA GLU A 18 -17.72 5.86 16.23
C GLU A 18 -18.28 6.63 15.04
N ALA A 19 -17.76 7.82 14.77
CA ALA A 19 -18.17 8.66 13.64
C ALA A 19 -18.03 7.91 12.28
N GLN A 20 -17.03 7.04 12.15
CA GLN A 20 -16.76 6.22 10.97
C GLN A 20 -17.54 4.89 10.97
N LYS A 21 -18.44 4.65 11.94
CA LYS A 21 -19.12 3.37 12.10
C LYS A 21 -18.14 2.20 12.20
N TRP A 22 -16.99 2.43 12.83
CA TRP A 22 -15.91 1.47 13.03
C TRP A 22 -15.29 0.90 11.74
N LYS A 23 -15.42 1.59 10.62
CA LYS A 23 -14.80 1.19 9.35
C LYS A 23 -13.57 2.06 9.05
N CYS A 24 -12.50 1.42 8.61
CA CYS A 24 -11.35 2.14 8.08
C CYS A 24 -11.77 2.81 6.75
N PRO A 25 -11.64 4.14 6.60
CA PRO A 25 -12.08 4.84 5.39
C PRO A 25 -11.35 4.43 4.10
N ILE A 26 -10.19 3.79 4.22
CA ILE A 26 -9.37 3.40 3.07
C ILE A 26 -9.68 1.97 2.60
N CYS A 27 -9.58 0.98 3.48
CA CYS A 27 -9.76 -0.43 3.10
C CYS A 27 -11.14 -0.99 3.45
N GLY A 28 -11.98 -0.24 4.15
CA GLY A 28 -13.30 -0.70 4.62
C GLY A 28 -13.24 -1.71 5.76
N GLY A 29 -12.07 -2.10 6.22
CA GLY A 29 -11.88 -3.09 7.28
C GLY A 29 -12.49 -2.64 8.61
N TYR A 30 -13.08 -3.59 9.36
CA TYR A 30 -13.80 -3.30 10.60
C TYR A 30 -12.84 -3.14 11.77
N LEU A 31 -12.72 -1.90 12.28
CA LEU A 31 -11.73 -1.52 13.29
C LEU A 31 -11.96 -2.17 14.66
N LYS A 32 -13.19 -2.63 14.98
CA LYS A 32 -13.44 -3.38 16.23
C LYS A 32 -12.74 -4.74 16.26
N MET A 33 -12.48 -5.32 15.09
CA MET A 33 -11.83 -6.64 14.96
C MET A 33 -10.31 -6.60 15.17
N ILE A 34 -9.72 -5.42 15.24
CA ILE A 34 -8.28 -5.25 15.48
C ILE A 34 -8.01 -4.66 16.86
N THR A 35 -6.82 -4.90 17.39
CA THR A 35 -6.41 -4.38 18.71
C THR A 35 -6.34 -2.86 18.71
N LYS A 36 -6.54 -2.24 19.88
CA LYS A 36 -6.51 -0.76 20.04
C LYS A 36 -5.22 -0.13 19.51
N VAL A 37 -4.08 -0.80 19.67
CA VAL A 37 -2.78 -0.32 19.19
C VAL A 37 -2.69 -0.24 17.66
N ASN A 38 -3.54 -0.99 16.95
CA ASN A 38 -3.60 -1.00 15.50
C ASN A 38 -4.66 -0.05 14.92
N ARG A 39 -5.37 0.69 15.77
CA ARG A 39 -6.27 1.79 15.42
C ARG A 39 -5.50 3.09 15.56
N VAL A 40 -5.15 3.71 14.47
CA VAL A 40 -4.22 4.85 14.44
C VAL A 40 -4.97 6.12 14.05
N VAL A 41 -4.80 7.17 14.83
CA VAL A 41 -5.30 8.51 14.48
C VAL A 41 -4.37 9.08 13.40
N ASP A 42 -4.91 9.22 12.21
CA ASP A 42 -4.22 9.78 11.06
C ASP A 42 -4.31 11.30 11.06
N HIS A 43 -3.29 11.95 10.56
CA HIS A 43 -3.21 13.41 10.47
C HIS A 43 -2.42 13.83 9.22
N ASP A 44 -2.69 15.02 8.75
CA ASP A 44 -1.92 15.65 7.69
C ASP A 44 -0.53 16.06 8.21
N HIS A 45 0.51 15.62 7.56
CA HIS A 45 1.90 15.85 8.02
C HIS A 45 2.36 17.31 7.88
N ASN A 46 1.74 18.09 7.00
CA ASN A 46 2.09 19.50 6.80
C ASN A 46 1.37 20.40 7.81
N THR A 47 0.11 20.10 8.10
CA THR A 47 -0.75 20.96 8.93
C THR A 47 -0.96 20.42 10.34
N GLY A 48 -0.73 19.12 10.57
CA GLY A 48 -1.04 18.42 11.81
C GLY A 48 -2.54 18.19 12.03
N ILE A 49 -3.39 18.51 11.07
CA ILE A 49 -4.85 18.35 11.20
C ILE A 49 -5.21 16.87 11.21
N VAL A 50 -5.92 16.46 12.26
CA VAL A 50 -6.45 15.09 12.38
C VAL A 50 -7.48 14.84 11.28
N ARG A 51 -7.34 13.73 10.56
CA ARG A 51 -8.19 13.35 9.43
C ARG A 51 -9.19 12.25 9.80
N ALA A 52 -8.70 11.14 10.34
CA ALA A 52 -9.52 9.96 10.59
C ALA A 52 -8.83 8.97 11.54
N CYS A 53 -9.53 7.90 11.93
CA CYS A 53 -8.92 6.71 12.51
C CYS A 53 -8.77 5.63 11.43
N LEU A 54 -7.55 5.18 11.20
CA LEU A 54 -7.21 4.16 10.20
C LEU A 54 -6.71 2.88 10.88
N CYS A 55 -6.76 1.76 10.18
CA CYS A 55 -5.94 0.62 10.58
C CYS A 55 -4.45 0.95 10.35
N ARG A 56 -3.56 0.33 11.14
CA ARG A 56 -2.11 0.58 11.07
C ARG A 56 -1.53 0.40 9.66
N GLY A 57 -1.98 -0.62 8.93
CA GLY A 57 -1.53 -0.87 7.57
C GLY A 57 -1.87 0.27 6.62
N CYS A 58 -3.12 0.76 6.64
CA CYS A 58 -3.53 1.89 5.80
C CYS A 58 -2.81 3.18 6.18
N ASN A 59 -2.67 3.47 7.49
CA ASN A 59 -1.95 4.65 7.96
C ASN A 59 -0.49 4.66 7.48
N GLY A 60 0.23 3.54 7.60
CA GLY A 60 1.60 3.43 7.09
C GLY A 60 1.67 3.42 5.56
N GLY A 61 0.67 2.86 4.90
CA GLY A 61 0.58 2.82 3.43
C GLY A 61 0.38 4.19 2.80
N ILE A 62 -0.53 5.01 3.36
CA ILE A 62 -0.79 6.37 2.85
C ILE A 62 0.48 7.20 2.83
N GLY A 63 1.24 7.24 3.93
CA GLY A 63 2.46 8.03 3.99
C GLY A 63 3.48 7.63 2.92
N LYS A 64 3.60 6.33 2.61
CA LYS A 64 4.45 5.83 1.53
C LYS A 64 3.94 6.22 0.14
N ILE A 65 2.63 6.16 -0.06
CA ILE A 65 1.99 6.52 -1.33
C ILE A 65 2.13 8.02 -1.59
N GLU A 66 1.88 8.85 -0.58
CA GLU A 66 2.08 10.30 -0.66
C GLU A 66 3.54 10.63 -0.98
N ALA A 67 4.50 10.03 -0.28
CA ALA A 67 5.93 10.22 -0.53
C ALA A 67 6.34 9.76 -1.94
N TYR A 68 5.79 8.66 -2.43
CA TYR A 68 6.02 8.19 -3.80
C TYR A 68 5.49 9.18 -4.84
N ALA A 69 4.25 9.65 -4.69
CA ALA A 69 3.67 10.64 -5.59
C ALA A 69 4.48 11.94 -5.61
N GLN A 70 4.94 12.40 -4.46
CA GLN A 70 5.75 13.60 -4.31
C GLN A 70 7.12 13.48 -5.00
N SER A 71 7.82 12.37 -4.77
CA SER A 71 9.22 12.21 -5.19
C SER A 71 9.35 11.67 -6.61
N TYR A 72 8.62 10.61 -6.97
CA TYR A 72 8.78 9.93 -8.25
C TYR A 72 7.81 10.43 -9.33
N CYS A 73 6.59 10.83 -8.95
CA CYS A 73 5.60 11.32 -9.90
C CYS A 73 5.58 12.85 -10.02
N LYS A 74 6.58 13.54 -9.48
CA LYS A 74 6.79 14.99 -9.61
C LYS A 74 5.63 15.85 -9.03
N ALA A 75 4.84 15.31 -8.13
CA ALA A 75 3.75 16.08 -7.48
C ALA A 75 4.30 17.11 -6.47
N GLY A 76 5.53 16.91 -5.97
CA GLY A 76 6.09 17.76 -4.92
C GLY A 76 5.21 17.79 -3.67
N ASN A 77 5.35 18.84 -2.86
CA ASN A 77 4.54 19.01 -1.64
C ASN A 77 3.15 19.65 -1.89
N ASN A 78 2.65 19.56 -3.12
CA ASN A 78 1.33 20.10 -3.46
C ASN A 78 0.25 19.01 -3.30
N PRO A 79 -0.64 19.10 -2.30
CA PRO A 79 -1.67 18.08 -2.05
C PRO A 79 -2.61 17.85 -3.25
N ARG A 80 -2.89 18.88 -4.05
CA ARG A 80 -3.75 18.76 -5.25
C ARG A 80 -3.07 17.93 -6.32
N GLU A 81 -1.78 18.13 -6.54
CA GLU A 81 -1.01 17.33 -7.50
C GLU A 81 -0.84 15.88 -7.03
N VAL A 82 -0.63 15.65 -5.72
CA VAL A 82 -0.63 14.30 -5.15
C VAL A 82 -1.96 13.59 -5.42
N ILE A 83 -3.08 14.22 -5.11
CA ILE A 83 -4.42 13.65 -5.37
C ILE A 83 -4.62 13.34 -6.85
N LYS A 84 -4.21 14.24 -7.73
CA LYS A 84 -4.30 14.07 -9.19
C LYS A 84 -3.50 12.85 -9.66
N VAL A 85 -2.25 12.71 -9.20
CA VAL A 85 -1.40 11.53 -9.51
C VAL A 85 -2.09 10.24 -9.06
N LEU A 86 -2.66 10.20 -7.85
CA LEU A 86 -3.32 9.01 -7.32
C LEU A 86 -4.58 8.65 -8.10
N ARG A 87 -5.37 9.63 -8.53
CA ARG A 87 -6.52 9.41 -9.41
C ARG A 87 -6.09 8.86 -10.75
N ASN A 88 -5.11 9.49 -11.39
CA ASN A 88 -4.57 9.03 -12.67
C ASN A 88 -4.02 7.60 -12.57
N LEU A 89 -3.39 7.25 -11.44
CA LEU A 89 -2.90 5.89 -11.20
C LEU A 89 -4.06 4.89 -11.10
N ALA A 90 -5.12 5.24 -10.38
CA ALA A 90 -6.31 4.40 -10.28
C ALA A 90 -6.96 4.18 -11.66
N ASP A 91 -7.16 5.25 -12.41
CA ASP A 91 -7.72 5.21 -13.77
C ASP A 91 -6.84 4.38 -14.72
N TYR A 92 -5.51 4.54 -14.63
CA TYR A 92 -4.57 3.75 -15.41
C TYR A 92 -4.68 2.25 -15.12
N LEU A 93 -4.72 1.86 -13.85
CA LEU A 93 -4.85 0.46 -13.45
C LEU A 93 -6.21 -0.10 -13.87
N GLU A 94 -7.29 0.65 -13.72
CA GLU A 94 -8.63 0.25 -14.15
C GLU A 94 -8.68 0.06 -15.67
N HIS A 95 -8.15 1.02 -16.45
CA HIS A 95 -8.10 0.94 -17.91
C HIS A 95 -7.34 -0.30 -18.39
N HIS A 96 -6.30 -0.72 -17.68
CA HIS A 96 -5.46 -1.86 -18.05
C HIS A 96 -5.85 -3.20 -17.40
N GLN A 97 -7.03 -3.29 -16.78
CA GLN A 97 -7.59 -4.59 -16.37
C GLN A 97 -7.86 -5.51 -17.57
N ILE A 98 -8.13 -4.90 -18.74
CA ILE A 98 -8.29 -5.62 -20.00
C ILE A 98 -7.02 -5.39 -20.83
N PRO A 99 -6.41 -6.43 -21.41
CA PRO A 99 -5.25 -6.27 -22.28
C PRO A 99 -5.53 -5.28 -23.41
N ARG A 100 -4.68 -4.27 -23.55
CA ARG A 100 -4.81 -3.20 -24.58
C ARG A 100 -3.79 -3.34 -25.70
N THR A 101 -2.80 -4.20 -25.50
CA THR A 101 -1.75 -4.46 -26.49
C THR A 101 -1.69 -5.97 -26.75
N GLY A 102 -1.21 -6.36 -27.91
CA GLY A 102 -0.95 -7.77 -28.24
C GLY A 102 0.41 -8.28 -27.78
N TRP A 103 1.11 -7.52 -26.90
CA TRP A 103 2.49 -7.85 -26.53
C TRP A 103 2.60 -8.38 -25.11
N ILE A 104 3.41 -9.42 -24.94
CA ILE A 104 3.88 -9.89 -23.63
C ILE A 104 5.32 -9.43 -23.47
N TYR A 105 5.65 -8.87 -22.29
CA TYR A 105 6.99 -8.38 -22.00
C TYR A 105 8.03 -9.50 -22.09
N HIS A 106 9.14 -9.29 -22.80
CA HIS A 106 10.12 -10.33 -23.19
C HIS A 106 10.76 -11.08 -22.01
N LYS A 107 10.80 -10.52 -20.81
CA LYS A 107 11.29 -11.18 -19.58
C LYS A 107 10.19 -11.90 -18.80
N HIS A 108 8.94 -11.81 -19.25
CA HIS A 108 7.85 -12.51 -18.57
C HIS A 108 8.05 -14.03 -18.73
N GLN A 109 7.87 -14.75 -17.63
CA GLN A 109 7.87 -16.20 -17.59
C GLN A 109 6.62 -16.69 -16.87
N THR A 110 5.95 -17.66 -17.45
CA THR A 110 4.86 -18.38 -16.81
C THR A 110 5.38 -19.20 -15.62
N GLU A 111 4.51 -19.60 -14.71
CA GLU A 111 4.90 -20.44 -13.57
C GLU A 111 5.45 -21.81 -14.06
N ALA A 112 4.93 -22.34 -15.17
CA ALA A 112 5.44 -23.55 -15.79
C ALA A 112 6.91 -23.39 -16.26
N GLU A 113 7.21 -22.31 -16.98
CA GLU A 113 8.56 -21.99 -17.44
C GLU A 113 9.54 -21.75 -16.29
N LYS A 114 9.11 -21.04 -15.25
CA LYS A 114 9.91 -20.86 -14.03
C LYS A 114 10.21 -22.18 -13.33
N ARG A 115 9.21 -23.08 -13.25
CA ARG A 115 9.35 -24.41 -12.66
C ARG A 115 10.34 -25.25 -13.48
N GLU A 116 10.22 -25.25 -14.80
CA GLU A 116 11.11 -25.97 -15.68
C GLU A 116 12.56 -25.46 -15.58
N ALA A 117 12.75 -24.14 -15.57
CA ALA A 117 14.06 -23.52 -15.38
C ALA A 117 14.70 -23.94 -14.02
N ARG A 118 13.92 -23.94 -12.93
CA ARG A 118 14.38 -24.42 -11.61
C ARG A 118 14.79 -25.90 -11.65
N ASN A 119 13.95 -26.74 -12.26
CA ASN A 119 14.22 -28.18 -12.38
C ASN A 119 15.47 -28.45 -13.24
N ARG A 120 15.65 -27.74 -14.33
CA ARG A 120 16.85 -27.83 -15.17
C ARG A 120 18.11 -27.43 -14.38
N LYS A 121 18.06 -26.32 -13.65
CA LYS A 121 19.18 -25.89 -12.80
C LYS A 121 19.54 -26.92 -11.73
N ALA A 122 18.55 -27.54 -11.09
CA ALA A 122 18.76 -28.59 -10.10
C ALA A 122 19.40 -29.84 -10.69
N ARG A 123 18.93 -30.30 -11.87
CA ARG A 123 19.52 -31.45 -12.58
C ARG A 123 21.00 -31.20 -12.95
N LEU A 124 21.30 -30.00 -13.45
CA LEU A 124 22.69 -29.63 -13.79
C LEU A 124 23.60 -29.59 -12.55
N ALA A 125 23.09 -29.04 -11.43
CA ALA A 125 23.85 -29.03 -10.19
C ALA A 125 24.10 -30.43 -9.64
N TYR A 126 23.11 -31.32 -9.69
CA TYR A 126 23.26 -32.72 -9.31
C TYR A 126 24.28 -33.47 -10.20
N ALA A 127 24.21 -33.31 -11.51
CA ALA A 127 25.15 -33.91 -12.47
C ALA A 127 26.59 -33.44 -12.23
N ARG A 128 26.82 -32.17 -11.89
CA ARG A 128 28.16 -31.66 -11.55
C ARG A 128 28.71 -32.34 -10.29
N LYS A 129 27.92 -32.39 -9.21
CA LYS A 129 28.31 -33.05 -7.95
C LYS A 129 28.67 -34.54 -8.16
N LYS A 130 27.94 -35.25 -9.04
CA LYS A 130 28.20 -36.64 -9.32
C LYS A 130 29.51 -36.87 -10.10
N LYS A 131 29.98 -35.87 -10.87
CA LYS A 131 31.25 -35.95 -11.58
C LYS A 131 32.48 -35.64 -10.72
N GLU A 132 32.27 -34.96 -9.59
CA GLU A 132 33.30 -34.57 -8.63
C GLU A 132 33.53 -35.62 -7.53
N GLN A 133 32.71 -36.67 -7.50
CA GLN A 133 32.83 -37.85 -6.62
C GLN A 133 33.45 -39.05 -7.38
#